data_2e20d8ea783ec07ce6393fe5b70e41b8
#
_entry.id   2e20d8ea783ec07ce6393fe5b70e41b8
#
_cell.length_a   1.000
_cell.length_b   1.000
_cell.length_c   1.000
_cell.angle_alpha   90.00
_cell.angle_beta   90.00
_cell.angle_gamma   90.00
#
_symmetry.space_group_name_H-M   'P 1'
#
loop_
_entity.id
_entity.type
_entity.pdbx_description
1 polymer ?
#
loop_
_entity_poly.entity_id
_entity_poly.type
_entity_poly.pdbx_seq_one_letter_code
_entity_poly.pdbx_strand_id
1 'polypeptide(L)'
;MHDFLRGTAWEDADLTPIAGDASARQYARLVQPPAILMTDPSGDTFRFAQIASTLANAGLCPPKIYAHDPDQGLMIISDLGQTDFAQHLTQNPNDEPALYKAATDVLCHLHDKNITVDVPKMTHKAAADMIGLAAEFYANDPTKTAPLCDAMLDALISHVGPSLHLALRDYHAENLIWRPNETGTDRVGLLDFQDACMAPLGYDLMSLIRDARRDVDDTVSKAVTQQFCDHVGRDLTEMSAHLACVGAQRNLRILGIFARLASHGGKPHYLQFIPRVWRYLMQDLSHPALGKLNKTVMAILPPPDAPTLQRLSPK
;
A
#
# COMPACT_ATOMS: atom_id res chain seq x y z
N MET A 1 23.62 19.03 -1.26
CA MET A 1 22.27 19.67 -1.21
C MET A 1 22.31 21.10 -1.75
N HIS A 2 23.09 22.07 -1.17
CA HIS A 2 23.16 23.43 -1.71
C HIS A 2 23.61 23.48 -3.18
N ASP A 3 24.59 22.67 -3.58
CA ASP A 3 25.03 22.62 -4.98
C ASP A 3 23.96 22.09 -5.93
N PHE A 4 23.08 21.19 -5.46
CA PHE A 4 21.96 20.68 -6.26
C PHE A 4 20.85 21.74 -6.47
N LEU A 5 20.65 22.62 -5.54
CA LEU A 5 19.66 23.71 -5.67
C LEU A 5 20.19 24.89 -6.49
N ARG A 6 21.51 25.05 -6.60
CA ARG A 6 22.16 26.16 -7.31
C ARG A 6 21.73 26.21 -8.78
N GLY A 7 21.32 27.39 -9.25
CA GLY A 7 20.85 27.59 -10.61
C GLY A 7 19.44 27.05 -10.89
N THR A 8 18.78 26.50 -9.89
CA THR A 8 17.35 26.11 -9.98
C THR A 8 16.44 27.24 -9.47
N ALA A 9 15.14 27.12 -9.71
CA ALA A 9 14.17 28.06 -9.15
C ALA A 9 14.09 28.04 -7.61
N TRP A 10 14.77 27.11 -6.97
CA TRP A 10 14.75 26.87 -5.51
C TRP A 10 16.11 27.13 -4.83
N GLU A 11 17.03 27.86 -5.49
CA GLU A 11 18.36 28.15 -4.95
C GLU A 11 18.30 28.81 -3.58
N ASP A 12 17.39 29.78 -3.41
CA ASP A 12 17.20 30.56 -2.18
C ASP A 12 15.95 30.12 -1.38
N ALA A 13 15.35 28.97 -1.68
CA ALA A 13 14.12 28.56 -1.03
C ALA A 13 14.33 28.11 0.41
N ASP A 14 13.43 28.53 1.32
CA ASP A 14 13.38 28.03 2.68
C ASP A 14 12.96 26.56 2.70
N LEU A 15 13.65 25.76 3.50
CA LEU A 15 13.45 24.32 3.68
C LEU A 15 12.72 24.05 4.99
N THR A 16 11.53 23.46 4.91
CA THR A 16 10.78 22.99 6.09
C THR A 16 10.76 21.46 6.08
N PRO A 17 11.43 20.78 7.04
CA PRO A 17 11.41 19.32 7.11
C PRO A 17 9.98 18.76 7.23
N ILE A 18 9.71 17.67 6.51
CA ILE A 18 8.48 16.90 6.63
C ILE A 18 8.80 15.64 7.43
N ALA A 19 8.00 15.36 8.46
CA ALA A 19 8.18 14.15 9.25
C ALA A 19 7.97 12.90 8.38
N GLY A 20 8.95 12.00 8.38
CA GLY A 20 8.87 10.70 7.70
C GLY A 20 8.50 9.59 8.68
N ASP A 21 7.91 8.49 8.18
CA ASP A 21 7.51 7.36 9.04
C ASP A 21 8.51 6.19 8.93
N ALA A 22 8.35 5.31 7.97
CA ALA A 22 9.06 4.02 7.93
C ALA A 22 10.32 4.02 7.04
N SER A 23 10.39 4.93 6.08
CA SER A 23 11.43 5.01 5.05
C SER A 23 12.70 5.69 5.56
N ALA A 24 13.85 5.32 4.96
CA ALA A 24 15.11 6.08 5.12
C ALA A 24 15.10 7.41 4.35
N ARG A 25 14.13 7.61 3.45
CA ARG A 25 13.97 8.85 2.69
C ARG A 25 13.60 10.01 3.60
N GLN A 26 14.16 11.16 3.27
CA GLN A 26 13.86 12.42 3.95
C GLN A 26 13.19 13.37 2.97
N TYR A 27 12.24 14.12 3.46
CA TYR A 27 11.50 15.09 2.67
C TYR A 27 11.54 16.46 3.34
N ALA A 28 11.70 17.51 2.53
CA ALA A 28 11.58 18.89 2.98
C ALA A 28 10.73 19.68 1.99
N ARG A 29 9.84 20.50 2.51
CA ARG A 29 9.04 21.40 1.69
C ARG A 29 9.83 22.64 1.35
N LEU A 30 9.87 22.98 0.07
CA LEU A 30 10.38 24.23 -0.47
C LEU A 30 9.21 25.21 -0.58
N VAL A 31 9.33 26.41 -0.01
CA VAL A 31 8.18 27.28 0.16
C VAL A 31 7.89 28.10 -1.10
N GLN A 32 8.92 28.59 -1.79
CA GLN A 32 8.77 29.45 -2.97
C GLN A 32 9.81 29.13 -4.05
N PRO A 33 9.37 28.63 -5.22
CA PRO A 33 8.01 28.14 -5.51
C PRO A 33 7.71 26.82 -4.77
N PRO A 34 6.42 26.47 -4.55
CA PRO A 34 6.09 25.25 -3.79
C PRO A 34 6.61 23.99 -4.47
N ALA A 35 7.41 23.21 -3.75
CA ALA A 35 7.93 21.92 -4.19
C ALA A 35 8.35 21.08 -2.98
N ILE A 36 8.74 19.84 -3.22
CA ILE A 36 9.30 18.95 -2.21
C ILE A 36 10.71 18.55 -2.65
N LEU A 37 11.68 18.75 -1.76
CA LEU A 37 13.00 18.15 -1.88
C LEU A 37 12.96 16.77 -1.22
N MET A 38 13.23 15.73 -2.01
CA MET A 38 13.42 14.35 -1.55
C MET A 38 14.91 14.02 -1.51
N THR A 39 15.34 13.42 -0.43
CA THR A 39 16.69 12.86 -0.26
C THR A 39 16.56 11.37 0.03
N ASP A 40 17.14 10.54 -0.81
CA ASP A 40 17.20 9.09 -0.62
C ASP A 40 18.65 8.65 -0.36
N PRO A 41 18.99 8.32 0.92
CA PRO A 41 20.34 7.88 1.26
C PRO A 41 20.77 6.57 0.58
N SER A 42 19.82 5.76 0.12
CA SER A 42 20.10 4.52 -0.62
C SER A 42 20.48 4.77 -2.09
N GLY A 43 20.20 5.96 -2.61
CA GLY A 43 20.40 6.32 -4.01
C GLY A 43 19.40 5.73 -4.98
N ASP A 44 18.37 5.00 -4.51
CA ASP A 44 17.37 4.35 -5.39
C ASP A 44 16.26 5.32 -5.83
N THR A 45 16.66 6.45 -6.40
CA THR A 45 15.73 7.44 -6.95
C THR A 45 15.27 7.11 -8.37
N PHE A 46 15.98 6.24 -9.08
CA PHE A 46 15.61 5.81 -10.43
C PHE A 46 14.26 5.13 -10.47
N ARG A 47 13.99 4.25 -9.50
CA ARG A 47 12.72 3.53 -9.43
C ARG A 47 11.55 4.46 -9.18
N PHE A 48 11.72 5.43 -8.28
CA PHE A 48 10.72 6.49 -8.10
C PHE A 48 10.46 7.23 -9.41
N ALA A 49 11.52 7.68 -10.11
CA ALA A 49 11.39 8.40 -11.37
C ALA A 49 10.73 7.56 -12.46
N GLN A 50 11.09 6.30 -12.59
CA GLN A 50 10.49 5.37 -13.56
C GLN A 50 8.98 5.20 -13.32
N ILE A 51 8.58 4.92 -12.08
CA ILE A 51 7.16 4.71 -11.77
C ILE A 51 6.38 6.01 -11.86
N ALA A 52 6.91 7.14 -11.37
CA ALA A 52 6.29 8.44 -11.53
C ALA A 52 6.02 8.77 -13.02
N SER A 53 7.02 8.58 -13.88
CA SER A 53 6.86 8.78 -15.32
C SER A 53 5.80 7.85 -15.93
N THR A 54 5.81 6.59 -15.53
CA THR A 54 4.82 5.59 -15.99
C THR A 54 3.39 6.00 -15.62
N LEU A 55 3.16 6.41 -14.38
CA LEU A 55 1.86 6.85 -13.89
C LEU A 55 1.41 8.15 -14.56
N ALA A 56 2.31 9.13 -14.72
CA ALA A 56 2.01 10.38 -15.41
C ALA A 56 1.63 10.14 -16.89
N ASN A 57 2.36 9.29 -17.59
CA ASN A 57 2.06 8.91 -18.98
C ASN A 57 0.74 8.13 -19.10
N ALA A 58 0.33 7.46 -18.04
CA ALA A 58 -0.98 6.82 -17.95
C ALA A 58 -2.12 7.83 -17.69
N GLY A 59 -1.85 9.11 -17.41
CA GLY A 59 -2.84 10.13 -17.08
C GLY A 59 -3.27 10.07 -15.62
N LEU A 60 -2.38 9.64 -14.73
CA LEU A 60 -2.54 9.68 -13.28
C LEU A 60 -1.70 10.82 -12.68
N CYS A 61 -1.88 11.10 -11.40
CA CYS A 61 -1.29 12.24 -10.71
C CYS A 61 -0.20 11.84 -9.68
N PRO A 62 0.97 11.31 -10.11
CA PRO A 62 2.15 11.25 -9.25
C PRO A 62 2.79 12.65 -9.14
N PRO A 63 3.71 12.90 -8.19
CA PRO A 63 4.52 14.10 -8.18
C PRO A 63 5.31 14.27 -9.49
N LYS A 64 5.22 15.47 -10.08
CA LYS A 64 6.04 15.85 -11.23
C LYS A 64 7.49 16.04 -10.78
N ILE A 65 8.44 15.49 -11.52
CA ILE A 65 9.87 15.65 -11.23
C ILE A 65 10.36 16.91 -11.94
N TYR A 66 10.94 17.84 -11.17
CA TYR A 66 11.51 19.09 -11.68
C TYR A 66 13.02 19.00 -11.87
N ALA A 67 13.72 18.34 -10.93
CA ALA A 67 15.16 18.09 -11.01
C ALA A 67 15.48 16.75 -10.36
N HIS A 68 16.53 16.08 -10.86
CA HIS A 68 16.94 14.76 -10.38
C HIS A 68 18.45 14.60 -10.48
N ASP A 69 19.09 14.32 -9.35
CA ASP A 69 20.51 13.93 -9.24
C ASP A 69 20.56 12.55 -8.61
N PRO A 70 20.60 11.49 -9.43
CA PRO A 70 20.61 10.12 -8.91
C PRO A 70 21.90 9.77 -8.17
N ASP A 71 23.03 10.39 -8.52
CA ASP A 71 24.33 10.10 -7.88
C ASP A 71 24.34 10.58 -6.42
N GLN A 72 23.65 11.68 -6.12
CA GLN A 72 23.48 12.19 -4.77
C GLN A 72 22.20 11.71 -4.08
N GLY A 73 21.33 10.98 -4.78
CA GLY A 73 20.02 10.57 -4.27
C GLY A 73 19.08 11.74 -4.02
N LEU A 74 19.18 12.83 -4.81
CA LEU A 74 18.40 14.07 -4.64
C LEU A 74 17.38 14.24 -5.74
N MET A 75 16.18 14.71 -5.37
CA MET A 75 15.12 14.99 -6.32
C MET A 75 14.26 16.17 -5.85
N ILE A 76 13.91 17.06 -6.78
CA ILE A 76 12.88 18.10 -6.54
C ILE A 76 11.63 17.64 -7.26
N ILE A 77 10.54 17.50 -6.53
CA ILE A 77 9.25 17.06 -7.03
C ILE A 77 8.13 18.07 -6.71
N SER A 78 7.03 18.02 -7.46
CA SER A 78 5.88 18.88 -7.15
C SER A 78 5.26 18.57 -5.80
N ASP A 79 4.84 19.61 -5.09
CA ASP A 79 3.97 19.46 -3.93
C ASP A 79 2.53 19.23 -4.41
N LEU A 80 1.98 18.05 -4.13
CA LEU A 80 0.60 17.69 -4.51
C LEU A 80 -0.45 18.24 -3.54
N GLY A 81 -0.01 18.80 -2.42
CA GLY A 81 -0.86 19.30 -1.34
C GLY A 81 -0.45 18.73 0.02
N GLN A 82 -1.11 19.23 1.06
CA GLN A 82 -0.76 18.90 2.43
C GLN A 82 -1.74 17.95 3.11
N THR A 83 -2.88 17.69 2.48
CA THR A 83 -3.97 16.95 3.11
C THR A 83 -4.17 15.62 2.39
N ASP A 84 -3.75 14.55 3.03
CA ASP A 84 -4.07 13.19 2.60
C ASP A 84 -5.52 12.82 2.95
N PHE A 85 -6.01 11.69 2.42
CA PHE A 85 -7.36 11.22 2.68
C PHE A 85 -7.63 10.97 4.17
N ALA A 86 -6.66 10.43 4.91
CA ALA A 86 -6.84 10.15 6.32
C ALA A 86 -7.02 11.43 7.14
N GLN A 87 -6.20 12.46 6.86
CA GLN A 87 -6.30 13.77 7.50
C GLN A 87 -7.61 14.47 7.12
N HIS A 88 -7.98 14.45 5.83
CA HIS A 88 -9.24 15.04 5.37
C HIS A 88 -10.44 14.44 6.09
N LEU A 89 -10.49 13.11 6.16
CA LEU A 89 -11.60 12.36 6.75
C LEU A 89 -11.67 12.45 8.27
N THR A 90 -10.59 12.84 8.94
CA THR A 90 -10.63 13.18 10.38
C THR A 90 -11.50 14.41 10.63
N GLN A 91 -11.50 15.38 9.71
CA GLN A 91 -12.27 16.62 9.81
C GLN A 91 -13.63 16.52 9.09
N ASN A 92 -13.71 15.72 8.04
CA ASN A 92 -14.86 15.59 7.14
C ASN A 92 -15.25 14.11 6.94
N PRO A 93 -15.70 13.39 7.97
CA PRO A 93 -15.96 11.95 7.90
C PRO A 93 -17.03 11.57 6.86
N ASN A 94 -17.97 12.47 6.57
CA ASN A 94 -19.05 12.25 5.60
C ASN A 94 -18.55 12.23 4.14
N ASP A 95 -17.33 12.67 3.88
CA ASP A 95 -16.74 12.65 2.53
C ASP A 95 -16.14 11.28 2.15
N GLU A 96 -16.12 10.30 3.06
CA GLU A 96 -15.53 9.00 2.81
C GLU A 96 -16.05 8.33 1.53
N PRO A 97 -17.36 8.29 1.24
CA PRO A 97 -17.86 7.69 0.00
C PRO A 97 -17.27 8.36 -1.25
N ALA A 98 -17.16 9.70 -1.25
CA ALA A 98 -16.66 10.46 -2.40
C ALA A 98 -15.16 10.25 -2.62
N LEU A 99 -14.36 10.23 -1.54
CA LEU A 99 -12.91 10.03 -1.62
C LEU A 99 -12.59 8.60 -2.07
N TYR A 100 -13.24 7.60 -1.49
CA TYR A 100 -13.00 6.19 -1.84
C TYR A 100 -13.49 5.86 -3.25
N LYS A 101 -14.60 6.49 -3.69
CA LYS A 101 -15.02 6.42 -5.09
C LYS A 101 -13.93 6.98 -6.02
N ALA A 102 -13.40 8.19 -5.73
CA ALA A 102 -12.37 8.80 -6.54
C ALA A 102 -11.08 7.96 -6.57
N ALA A 103 -10.67 7.38 -5.42
CA ALA A 103 -9.56 6.43 -5.37
C ALA A 103 -9.82 5.20 -6.23
N THR A 104 -11.03 4.66 -6.22
CA THR A 104 -11.40 3.51 -7.06
C THR A 104 -11.43 3.89 -8.55
N ASP A 105 -11.87 5.11 -8.92
CA ASP A 105 -11.78 5.60 -10.30
C ASP A 105 -10.32 5.60 -10.81
N VAL A 106 -9.34 5.91 -9.95
CA VAL A 106 -7.90 5.78 -10.27
C VAL A 106 -7.50 4.34 -10.54
N LEU A 107 -7.96 3.38 -9.72
CA LEU A 107 -7.66 1.95 -9.92
C LEU A 107 -8.30 1.41 -11.19
N CYS A 108 -9.51 1.82 -11.50
CA CYS A 108 -10.20 1.50 -12.76
C CYS A 108 -9.41 2.03 -13.96
N HIS A 109 -8.99 3.28 -13.89
CA HIS A 109 -8.20 3.91 -14.95
C HIS A 109 -6.84 3.22 -15.13
N LEU A 110 -6.16 2.86 -14.02
CA LEU A 110 -4.89 2.13 -14.07
C LEU A 110 -5.06 0.75 -14.73
N HIS A 111 -6.18 0.05 -14.44
CA HIS A 111 -6.51 -1.22 -15.07
C HIS A 111 -6.66 -1.08 -16.59
N ASP A 112 -7.41 -0.07 -17.07
CA ASP A 112 -7.65 0.18 -18.49
C ASP A 112 -6.37 0.42 -19.31
N LYS A 113 -5.37 1.02 -18.68
CA LYS A 113 -4.09 1.33 -19.36
C LYS A 113 -3.25 0.08 -19.66
N ASN A 114 -3.53 -1.06 -19.01
CA ASN A 114 -2.80 -2.31 -19.21
C ASN A 114 -1.27 -2.12 -19.26
N ILE A 115 -0.76 -1.41 -18.25
CA ILE A 115 0.63 -0.93 -18.20
C ILE A 115 1.59 -2.11 -18.09
N THR A 116 2.60 -2.12 -18.97
CA THR A 116 3.74 -3.01 -18.85
C THR A 116 4.96 -2.19 -18.45
N VAL A 117 5.54 -2.50 -17.30
CA VAL A 117 6.74 -1.86 -16.76
C VAL A 117 7.62 -2.92 -16.11
N ASP A 118 8.93 -2.70 -16.14
CA ASP A 118 9.88 -3.64 -15.53
C ASP A 118 9.93 -3.43 -14.01
N VAL A 119 9.09 -4.18 -13.33
CA VAL A 119 8.97 -4.20 -11.87
C VAL A 119 8.83 -5.63 -11.38
N PRO A 120 9.10 -5.93 -10.10
CA PRO A 120 8.93 -7.26 -9.55
C PRO A 120 7.53 -7.83 -9.82
N LYS A 121 7.47 -9.14 -10.06
CA LYS A 121 6.22 -9.86 -10.30
C LYS A 121 5.83 -10.63 -9.04
N MET A 122 4.67 -10.31 -8.51
CA MET A 122 4.05 -11.05 -7.40
C MET A 122 3.31 -12.27 -7.96
N THR A 123 4.08 -13.27 -8.43
CA THR A 123 3.52 -14.57 -8.82
C THR A 123 2.86 -15.24 -7.61
N HIS A 124 2.02 -16.26 -7.81
CA HIS A 124 1.42 -17.01 -6.70
C HIS A 124 2.47 -17.51 -5.70
N LYS A 125 3.60 -18.04 -6.20
CA LYS A 125 4.70 -18.50 -5.33
C LYS A 125 5.34 -17.34 -4.56
N ALA A 126 5.64 -16.24 -5.24
CA ALA A 126 6.23 -15.05 -4.59
C ALA A 126 5.26 -14.48 -3.53
N ALA A 127 3.96 -14.39 -3.85
CA ALA A 127 2.95 -13.91 -2.91
C ALA A 127 2.82 -14.83 -1.69
N ALA A 128 2.86 -16.14 -1.90
CA ALA A 128 2.83 -17.12 -0.82
C ALA A 128 4.08 -17.04 0.07
N ASP A 129 5.27 -16.87 -0.52
CA ASP A 129 6.50 -16.77 0.27
C ASP A 129 6.55 -15.52 1.15
N MET A 130 5.95 -14.41 0.68
CA MET A 130 5.90 -13.16 1.45
C MET A 130 5.18 -13.27 2.79
N ILE A 131 4.25 -14.23 2.96
CA ILE A 131 3.54 -14.39 4.23
C ILE A 131 4.33 -15.16 5.28
N GLY A 132 5.45 -15.77 4.92
CA GLY A 132 6.33 -16.49 5.85
C GLY A 132 6.74 -15.66 7.06
N LEU A 133 6.86 -14.34 6.90
CA LEU A 133 7.11 -13.40 7.99
C LEU A 133 6.08 -13.49 9.13
N ALA A 134 4.83 -13.89 8.84
CA ALA A 134 3.82 -14.07 9.89
C ALA A 134 4.14 -15.27 10.81
N ALA A 135 4.64 -16.36 10.28
CA ALA A 135 5.09 -17.48 11.09
C ALA A 135 6.38 -17.13 11.86
N GLU A 136 7.33 -16.50 11.18
CA GLU A 136 8.64 -16.17 11.74
C GLU A 136 8.56 -15.13 12.87
N PHE A 137 7.91 -13.99 12.62
CA PHE A 137 7.91 -12.85 13.56
C PHE A 137 6.65 -12.75 14.39
N TYR A 138 5.46 -12.99 13.81
CA TYR A 138 4.22 -12.87 14.57
C TYR A 138 3.95 -14.10 15.44
N ALA A 139 3.99 -15.31 14.88
CA ALA A 139 3.87 -16.54 15.69
C ALA A 139 5.14 -16.85 16.49
N ASN A 140 6.30 -16.33 16.07
CA ASN A 140 7.63 -16.64 16.61
C ASN A 140 7.96 -18.14 16.48
N ASP A 141 7.54 -18.77 15.40
CA ASP A 141 7.79 -20.17 15.07
C ASP A 141 8.17 -20.35 13.59
N PRO A 142 9.47 -20.21 13.24
CA PRO A 142 9.94 -20.39 11.87
C PRO A 142 9.66 -21.77 11.27
N THR A 143 9.43 -22.80 12.09
CA THR A 143 9.12 -24.15 11.60
C THR A 143 7.76 -24.22 10.91
N LYS A 144 6.90 -23.24 11.15
CA LYS A 144 5.56 -23.11 10.56
C LYS A 144 5.53 -22.31 9.25
N THR A 145 6.68 -21.76 8.82
CA THR A 145 6.78 -20.98 7.58
C THR A 145 6.33 -21.80 6.37
N ALA A 146 6.92 -22.96 6.14
CA ALA A 146 6.57 -23.78 4.98
C ALA A 146 5.09 -24.22 4.96
N PRO A 147 4.51 -24.79 6.04
CA PRO A 147 3.09 -25.14 6.05
C PRO A 147 2.15 -23.95 5.79
N LEU A 148 2.49 -22.76 6.30
CA LEU A 148 1.69 -21.55 6.08
C LEU A 148 1.78 -21.09 4.63
N CYS A 149 2.98 -21.01 4.06
CA CYS A 149 3.21 -20.62 2.66
C CYS A 149 2.58 -21.61 1.69
N ASP A 150 2.67 -22.92 1.94
CA ASP A 150 2.08 -23.95 1.08
C ASP A 150 0.53 -23.83 1.07
N ALA A 151 -0.09 -23.62 2.24
CA ALA A 151 -1.53 -23.42 2.31
C ALA A 151 -1.99 -22.15 1.57
N MET A 152 -1.18 -21.09 1.62
CA MET A 152 -1.45 -19.85 0.87
C MET A 152 -1.26 -20.07 -0.63
N LEU A 153 -0.22 -20.78 -1.04
CA LEU A 153 0.01 -21.09 -2.45
C LEU A 153 -1.15 -21.90 -3.05
N ASP A 154 -1.64 -22.91 -2.33
CA ASP A 154 -2.80 -23.71 -2.73
C ASP A 154 -4.04 -22.81 -2.91
N ALA A 155 -4.28 -21.87 -1.99
CA ALA A 155 -5.41 -20.96 -2.07
C ALA A 155 -5.28 -19.99 -3.26
N LEU A 156 -4.09 -19.43 -3.48
CA LEU A 156 -3.82 -18.54 -4.62
C LEU A 156 -4.01 -19.26 -5.96
N ILE A 157 -3.48 -20.47 -6.11
CA ILE A 157 -3.65 -21.26 -7.33
C ILE A 157 -5.13 -21.59 -7.59
N SER A 158 -5.89 -21.85 -6.52
CA SER A 158 -7.29 -22.27 -6.63
C SER A 158 -8.25 -21.11 -6.91
N HIS A 159 -7.95 -19.90 -6.43
CA HIS A 159 -8.92 -18.81 -6.39
C HIS A 159 -8.46 -17.52 -7.08
N VAL A 160 -7.16 -17.40 -7.38
CA VAL A 160 -6.59 -16.19 -7.99
C VAL A 160 -6.09 -16.52 -9.39
N GLY A 161 -6.58 -15.78 -10.39
CA GLY A 161 -6.13 -15.96 -11.76
C GLY A 161 -4.63 -15.63 -11.93
N PRO A 162 -3.98 -16.16 -12.99
CA PRO A 162 -2.55 -15.96 -13.21
C PRO A 162 -2.17 -14.57 -13.74
N SER A 163 -3.16 -13.78 -14.15
CA SER A 163 -2.93 -12.44 -14.72
C SER A 163 -2.46 -11.47 -13.65
N LEU A 164 -1.42 -10.72 -13.98
CA LEU A 164 -0.85 -9.70 -13.11
C LEU A 164 -1.05 -8.32 -13.72
N HIS A 165 -1.36 -7.35 -12.87
CA HIS A 165 -1.60 -5.95 -13.21
C HIS A 165 -0.66 -5.07 -12.40
N LEU A 166 -0.35 -3.87 -12.90
CA LEU A 166 0.44 -2.92 -12.10
C LEU A 166 -0.33 -2.54 -10.83
N ALA A 167 0.31 -2.73 -9.69
CA ALA A 167 -0.19 -2.35 -8.38
C ALA A 167 0.83 -1.44 -7.67
N LEU A 168 0.33 -0.40 -7.01
CA LEU A 168 1.15 0.55 -6.25
C LEU A 168 1.55 -0.01 -4.88
N ARG A 169 0.87 -1.07 -4.42
CA ARG A 169 1.06 -1.84 -3.17
C ARG A 169 0.61 -1.12 -1.91
N ASP A 170 1.11 0.07 -1.68
CA ASP A 170 0.80 0.85 -0.48
C ASP A 170 -0.28 1.92 -0.80
N TYR A 171 -1.34 1.45 -1.48
CA TYR A 171 -2.47 2.25 -1.91
C TYR A 171 -3.52 2.37 -0.79
N HIS A 172 -3.31 3.30 0.13
CA HIS A 172 -4.17 3.54 1.29
C HIS A 172 -4.29 5.03 1.62
N ALA A 173 -5.19 5.39 2.52
CA ALA A 173 -5.61 6.77 2.75
C ALA A 173 -4.48 7.77 3.04
N GLU A 174 -3.43 7.37 3.76
CA GLU A 174 -2.28 8.25 4.06
C GLU A 174 -1.37 8.52 2.86
N ASN A 175 -1.45 7.70 1.79
CA ASN A 175 -0.65 7.84 0.57
C ASN A 175 -1.42 8.46 -0.59
N LEU A 176 -2.65 8.90 -0.35
CA LEU A 176 -3.53 9.54 -1.34
C LEU A 176 -3.79 10.98 -0.94
N ILE A 177 -3.33 11.93 -1.76
CA ILE A 177 -3.56 13.36 -1.53
C ILE A 177 -4.89 13.78 -2.13
N TRP A 178 -5.77 14.38 -1.32
CA TRP A 178 -7.05 14.90 -1.78
C TRP A 178 -6.90 16.26 -2.45
N ARG A 179 -7.31 16.37 -3.71
CA ARG A 179 -7.20 17.55 -4.55
C ARG A 179 -8.57 17.96 -5.08
N PRO A 180 -9.43 18.57 -4.24
CA PRO A 180 -10.86 18.81 -4.54
C PRO A 180 -11.09 19.74 -5.72
N ASN A 181 -10.14 20.61 -6.04
CA ASN A 181 -10.23 21.59 -7.13
C ASN A 181 -9.87 21.00 -8.49
N GLU A 182 -9.34 19.78 -8.54
CA GLU A 182 -9.00 19.07 -9.76
C GLU A 182 -10.17 18.21 -10.25
N THR A 183 -10.04 17.65 -11.44
CA THR A 183 -11.08 16.82 -12.07
C THR A 183 -10.57 15.43 -12.44
N GLY A 184 -11.48 14.47 -12.58
CA GLY A 184 -11.12 13.09 -12.98
C GLY A 184 -10.14 12.46 -12.00
N THR A 185 -9.16 11.75 -12.54
CA THR A 185 -8.10 11.08 -11.78
C THR A 185 -7.12 12.04 -11.10
N ASP A 186 -7.02 13.29 -11.56
CA ASP A 186 -6.15 14.31 -10.95
C ASP A 186 -6.62 14.77 -9.57
N ARG A 187 -7.86 14.42 -9.17
CA ARG A 187 -8.38 14.64 -7.81
C ARG A 187 -7.63 13.83 -6.75
N VAL A 188 -6.90 12.80 -7.16
CA VAL A 188 -6.17 11.91 -6.27
C VAL A 188 -4.68 11.95 -6.61
N GLY A 189 -3.91 12.66 -5.78
CA GLY A 189 -2.46 12.65 -5.85
C GLY A 189 -1.90 11.35 -5.28
N LEU A 190 -0.94 10.74 -5.96
CA LEU A 190 -0.38 9.43 -5.62
C LEU A 190 0.99 9.59 -4.98
N LEU A 191 1.18 9.00 -3.79
CA LEU A 191 2.44 8.97 -3.08
C LEU A 191 2.87 7.51 -2.80
N ASP A 192 4.12 7.32 -2.42
CA ASP A 192 4.72 6.07 -1.93
C ASP A 192 4.56 4.85 -2.87
N PHE A 193 4.66 5.10 -4.18
CA PHE A 193 4.45 4.10 -5.24
C PHE A 193 5.74 3.43 -5.74
N GLN A 194 6.92 3.77 -5.23
CA GLN A 194 8.19 3.24 -5.75
C GLN A 194 8.35 1.72 -5.54
N ASP A 195 7.59 1.14 -4.64
CA ASP A 195 7.54 -0.30 -4.42
C ASP A 195 6.49 -1.01 -5.30
N ALA A 196 5.97 -0.32 -6.32
CA ALA A 196 5.04 -0.90 -7.28
C ALA A 196 5.53 -2.23 -7.84
N CYS A 197 4.60 -3.13 -8.10
CA CYS A 197 4.88 -4.45 -8.66
C CYS A 197 3.72 -4.91 -9.56
N MET A 198 3.97 -5.93 -10.37
CA MET A 198 2.89 -6.64 -11.05
C MET A 198 2.25 -7.59 -10.05
N ALA A 199 1.01 -7.35 -9.66
CA ALA A 199 0.27 -8.10 -8.64
C ALA A 199 -1.08 -8.63 -9.17
N PRO A 200 -1.72 -9.58 -8.47
CA PRO A 200 -3.06 -10.03 -8.81
C PRO A 200 -4.07 -8.88 -8.89
N LEU A 201 -5.08 -9.04 -9.75
CA LEU A 201 -6.18 -8.08 -9.89
C LEU A 201 -6.81 -7.74 -8.53
N GLY A 202 -7.09 -6.47 -8.28
CA GLY A 202 -7.71 -6.01 -7.04
C GLY A 202 -6.77 -5.93 -5.83
N TYR A 203 -5.45 -6.11 -6.00
CA TYR A 203 -4.49 -5.98 -4.89
C TYR A 203 -4.58 -4.60 -4.22
N ASP A 204 -4.57 -3.53 -5.00
CA ASP A 204 -4.67 -2.15 -4.48
C ASP A 204 -6.07 -1.80 -3.98
N LEU A 205 -7.12 -2.40 -4.55
CA LEU A 205 -8.47 -2.30 -3.98
C LEU A 205 -8.50 -2.87 -2.56
N MET A 206 -7.93 -4.06 -2.35
CA MET A 206 -7.82 -4.65 -1.01
C MET A 206 -6.90 -3.84 -0.09
N SER A 207 -5.88 -3.17 -0.64
CA SER A 207 -5.06 -2.23 0.11
C SER A 207 -5.87 -1.04 0.62
N LEU A 208 -6.75 -0.50 -0.22
CA LEU A 208 -7.59 0.65 0.07
C LEU A 208 -8.67 0.33 1.13
N ILE A 209 -9.39 -0.78 0.97
CA ILE A 209 -10.54 -1.12 1.84
C ILE A 209 -10.17 -1.97 3.07
N ARG A 210 -8.93 -2.46 3.16
CA ARG A 210 -8.36 -3.17 4.31
C ARG A 210 -7.18 -2.38 4.89
N ASP A 211 -7.35 -1.06 5.00
CA ASP A 211 -6.31 -0.17 5.52
C ASP A 211 -5.96 -0.54 6.97
N ALA A 212 -4.68 -0.84 7.21
CA ALA A 212 -4.21 -1.22 8.53
C ALA A 212 -4.30 -0.07 9.55
N ARG A 213 -4.35 1.18 9.09
CA ARG A 213 -4.27 2.38 9.92
C ARG A 213 -5.62 2.97 10.28
N ARG A 214 -6.65 2.74 9.44
CA ARG A 214 -8.01 3.24 9.68
C ARG A 214 -9.07 2.20 9.34
N ASP A 215 -10.24 2.35 9.96
CA ASP A 215 -11.42 1.60 9.57
C ASP A 215 -12.09 2.27 8.38
N VAL A 216 -12.52 1.48 7.42
CA VAL A 216 -13.32 1.91 6.28
C VAL A 216 -14.75 1.43 6.49
N ASP A 217 -15.73 2.29 6.27
CA ASP A 217 -17.14 1.92 6.41
C ASP A 217 -17.50 0.74 5.50
N ASP A 218 -18.23 -0.23 6.04
CA ASP A 218 -18.61 -1.44 5.30
C ASP A 218 -19.45 -1.13 4.06
N THR A 219 -20.28 -0.09 4.10
CA THR A 219 -21.11 0.34 2.97
C THR A 219 -20.22 0.93 1.88
N VAL A 220 -19.24 1.74 2.26
CA VAL A 220 -18.25 2.30 1.33
C VAL A 220 -17.41 1.19 0.71
N SER A 221 -16.89 0.28 1.54
CA SER A 221 -16.10 -0.88 1.07
C SER A 221 -16.87 -1.71 0.04
N LYS A 222 -18.16 -1.99 0.28
CA LYS A 222 -19.01 -2.74 -0.66
C LYS A 222 -19.25 -1.95 -1.94
N ALA A 223 -19.55 -0.65 -1.84
CA ALA A 223 -19.82 0.19 -3.00
C ALA A 223 -18.63 0.30 -3.94
N VAL A 224 -17.43 0.53 -3.40
CA VAL A 224 -16.21 0.65 -4.24
C VAL A 224 -15.75 -0.71 -4.78
N THR A 225 -16.00 -1.79 -4.06
CA THR A 225 -15.75 -3.16 -4.57
C THR A 225 -16.68 -3.46 -5.76
N GLN A 226 -17.97 -3.15 -5.65
CA GLN A 226 -18.92 -3.29 -6.75
C GLN A 226 -18.51 -2.43 -7.95
N GLN A 227 -18.20 -1.14 -7.71
CA GLN A 227 -17.73 -0.23 -8.75
C GLN A 227 -16.52 -0.81 -9.52
N PHE A 228 -15.54 -1.33 -8.80
CA PHE A 228 -14.35 -1.92 -9.42
C PHE A 228 -14.69 -3.18 -10.22
N CYS A 229 -15.49 -4.09 -9.65
CA CYS A 229 -15.90 -5.32 -10.33
C CYS A 229 -16.70 -5.03 -11.60
N ASP A 230 -17.64 -4.10 -11.56
CA ASP A 230 -18.43 -3.67 -12.73
C ASP A 230 -17.51 -3.11 -13.82
N HIS A 231 -16.54 -2.29 -13.44
CA HIS A 231 -15.60 -1.68 -14.38
C HIS A 231 -14.70 -2.71 -15.07
N VAL A 232 -14.18 -3.69 -14.34
CA VAL A 232 -13.31 -4.74 -14.92
C VAL A 232 -14.11 -5.85 -15.59
N GLY A 233 -15.45 -5.73 -15.68
CA GLY A 233 -16.34 -6.68 -16.33
C GLY A 233 -16.40 -8.03 -15.62
N ARG A 234 -16.35 -8.05 -14.30
CA ARG A 234 -16.42 -9.26 -13.48
C ARG A 234 -17.58 -9.22 -12.52
N ASP A 235 -18.29 -10.31 -12.39
CA ASP A 235 -19.34 -10.45 -11.38
C ASP A 235 -18.73 -10.47 -9.98
N LEU A 236 -19.35 -9.72 -9.04
CA LEU A 236 -18.86 -9.63 -7.65
C LEU A 236 -18.85 -11.00 -6.95
N THR A 237 -19.82 -11.86 -7.25
CA THR A 237 -19.88 -13.20 -6.65
C THR A 237 -18.70 -14.05 -7.09
N GLU A 238 -18.34 -13.98 -8.39
CA GLU A 238 -17.16 -14.67 -8.94
C GLU A 238 -15.87 -14.10 -8.36
N MET A 239 -15.79 -12.77 -8.19
CA MET A 239 -14.61 -12.09 -7.65
C MET A 239 -14.47 -12.23 -6.14
N SER A 240 -15.51 -12.61 -5.40
CA SER A 240 -15.50 -12.62 -3.93
C SER A 240 -14.42 -13.52 -3.33
N ALA A 241 -14.26 -14.75 -3.83
CA ALA A 241 -13.22 -15.68 -3.41
C ALA A 241 -11.81 -15.17 -3.77
N HIS A 242 -11.67 -14.59 -4.96
CA HIS A 242 -10.42 -13.99 -5.43
C HIS A 242 -9.99 -12.83 -4.52
N LEU A 243 -10.87 -11.86 -4.28
CA LEU A 243 -10.57 -10.70 -3.44
C LEU A 243 -10.30 -11.10 -1.98
N ALA A 244 -11.08 -12.04 -1.43
CA ALA A 244 -10.84 -12.58 -0.10
C ALA A 244 -9.46 -13.23 0.01
N CYS A 245 -9.03 -13.99 -1.02
CA CYS A 245 -7.71 -14.62 -1.06
C CYS A 245 -6.58 -13.58 -1.14
N VAL A 246 -6.72 -12.55 -1.98
CA VAL A 246 -5.77 -11.44 -2.11
C VAL A 246 -5.70 -10.63 -0.79
N GLY A 247 -6.84 -10.36 -0.17
CA GLY A 247 -6.92 -9.67 1.12
C GLY A 247 -6.24 -10.46 2.24
N ALA A 248 -6.51 -11.77 2.34
CA ALA A 248 -5.87 -12.66 3.32
C ALA A 248 -4.35 -12.70 3.12
N GLN A 249 -3.86 -12.83 1.88
CA GLN A 249 -2.43 -12.80 1.56
C GLN A 249 -1.79 -11.49 2.04
N ARG A 250 -2.42 -10.35 1.71
CA ARG A 250 -1.92 -9.03 2.07
C ARG A 250 -1.89 -8.84 3.59
N ASN A 251 -2.97 -9.21 4.29
CA ASN A 251 -3.07 -9.06 5.73
C ASN A 251 -2.09 -9.97 6.49
N LEU A 252 -1.87 -11.21 6.04
CA LEU A 252 -0.84 -12.10 6.60
C LEU A 252 0.56 -11.50 6.43
N ARG A 253 0.88 -10.95 5.25
CA ARG A 253 2.15 -10.27 5.02
C ARG A 253 2.33 -9.07 5.96
N ILE A 254 1.31 -8.20 6.08
CA ILE A 254 1.36 -7.01 6.95
C ILE A 254 1.53 -7.41 8.42
N LEU A 255 0.82 -8.44 8.87
CA LEU A 255 0.94 -8.95 10.23
C LEU A 255 2.39 -9.32 10.57
N GLY A 256 3.06 -10.04 9.65
CA GLY A 256 4.48 -10.38 9.81
C GLY A 256 5.41 -9.16 9.77
N ILE A 257 5.16 -8.21 8.86
CA ILE A 257 5.94 -6.96 8.77
C ILE A 257 5.81 -6.14 10.05
N PHE A 258 4.58 -5.91 10.54
CA PHE A 258 4.36 -5.12 11.76
C PHE A 258 4.96 -5.78 13.00
N ALA A 259 4.84 -7.11 13.11
CA ALA A 259 5.51 -7.85 14.17
C ALA A 259 7.03 -7.68 14.11
N ARG A 260 7.65 -7.80 12.93
CA ARG A 260 9.09 -7.58 12.74
C ARG A 260 9.52 -6.15 13.07
N LEU A 261 8.78 -5.16 12.59
CA LEU A 261 9.09 -3.74 12.86
C LEU A 261 9.00 -3.42 14.34
N ALA A 262 8.01 -3.96 15.04
CA ALA A 262 7.85 -3.75 16.47
C ALA A 262 8.95 -4.43 17.28
N SER A 263 9.22 -5.71 17.02
CA SER A 263 10.13 -6.51 17.84
C SER A 263 11.61 -6.34 17.50
N HIS A 264 11.96 -6.06 16.23
CA HIS A 264 13.35 -5.98 15.74
C HIS A 264 13.68 -4.65 15.07
N GLY A 265 12.69 -3.89 14.62
CA GLY A 265 12.89 -2.64 13.90
C GLY A 265 12.89 -1.39 14.77
N GLY A 266 12.76 -1.52 16.10
CA GLY A 266 12.70 -0.37 17.02
C GLY A 266 11.43 0.50 16.85
N LYS A 267 10.36 -0.03 16.25
CA LYS A 267 9.12 0.68 15.95
C LYS A 267 7.90 0.07 16.66
N PRO A 268 7.83 0.12 18.01
CA PRO A 268 6.77 -0.56 18.78
C PRO A 268 5.37 -0.01 18.50
N HIS A 269 5.24 1.20 17.95
CA HIS A 269 3.96 1.79 17.61
C HIS A 269 3.18 0.98 16.56
N TYR A 270 3.85 0.11 15.77
CA TYR A 270 3.16 -0.79 14.82
C TYR A 270 2.27 -1.82 15.51
N LEU A 271 2.48 -2.13 16.80
CA LEU A 271 1.63 -3.06 17.55
C LEU A 271 0.16 -2.62 17.62
N GLN A 272 -0.10 -1.31 17.65
CA GLN A 272 -1.47 -0.77 17.69
C GLN A 272 -2.31 -1.15 16.46
N PHE A 273 -1.68 -1.43 15.32
CA PHE A 273 -2.37 -1.77 14.08
C PHE A 273 -2.69 -3.26 13.96
N ILE A 274 -1.98 -4.12 14.70
CA ILE A 274 -2.11 -5.59 14.61
C ILE A 274 -3.55 -6.07 14.85
N PRO A 275 -4.31 -5.57 15.85
CA PRO A 275 -5.68 -6.03 16.06
C PRO A 275 -6.61 -5.74 14.88
N ARG A 276 -6.42 -4.60 14.18
CA ARG A 276 -7.20 -4.26 12.98
C ARG A 276 -6.85 -5.16 11.80
N VAL A 277 -5.56 -5.35 11.54
CA VAL A 277 -5.08 -6.26 10.49
C VAL A 277 -5.61 -7.68 10.71
N TRP A 278 -5.59 -8.15 11.96
CA TRP A 278 -6.15 -9.45 12.33
C TRP A 278 -7.66 -9.53 12.06
N ARG A 279 -8.42 -8.51 12.43
CA ARG A 279 -9.86 -8.46 12.16
C ARG A 279 -10.16 -8.57 10.66
N TYR A 280 -9.44 -7.81 9.83
CA TYR A 280 -9.59 -7.90 8.38
C TYR A 280 -9.16 -9.27 7.84
N LEU A 281 -8.07 -9.84 8.37
CA LEU A 281 -7.67 -11.21 8.02
C LEU A 281 -8.78 -12.22 8.33
N MET A 282 -9.40 -12.15 9.51
CA MET A 282 -10.50 -13.04 9.89
C MET A 282 -11.73 -12.83 9.00
N GLN A 283 -12.02 -11.60 8.62
CA GLN A 283 -13.11 -11.29 7.69
C GLN A 283 -12.84 -11.94 6.33
N ASP A 284 -11.66 -11.81 5.77
CA ASP A 284 -11.29 -12.41 4.50
C ASP A 284 -11.29 -13.95 4.58
N LEU A 285 -10.71 -14.53 5.65
CA LEU A 285 -10.67 -15.97 5.90
C LEU A 285 -12.04 -16.59 6.19
N SER A 286 -13.06 -15.80 6.54
CA SER A 286 -14.43 -16.28 6.72
C SER A 286 -15.10 -16.67 5.40
N HIS A 287 -14.51 -16.30 4.25
CA HIS A 287 -15.05 -16.73 2.95
C HIS A 287 -14.98 -18.26 2.82
N PRO A 288 -16.10 -18.94 2.43
CA PRO A 288 -16.18 -20.41 2.41
C PRO A 288 -15.07 -21.08 1.58
N ALA A 289 -14.66 -20.46 0.47
CA ALA A 289 -13.59 -20.97 -0.40
C ALA A 289 -12.23 -21.05 0.32
N LEU A 290 -11.98 -20.25 1.38
CA LEU A 290 -10.71 -20.20 2.10
C LEU A 290 -10.68 -21.10 3.34
N GLY A 291 -11.64 -22.01 3.52
CA GLY A 291 -11.76 -22.84 4.73
C GLY A 291 -10.52 -23.69 5.06
N LYS A 292 -9.77 -24.17 4.04
CA LYS A 292 -8.50 -24.89 4.25
C LYS A 292 -7.42 -23.95 4.77
N LEU A 293 -7.25 -22.76 4.14
CA LEU A 293 -6.30 -21.75 4.57
C LEU A 293 -6.63 -21.24 5.99
N ASN A 294 -7.91 -20.98 6.27
CA ASN A 294 -8.37 -20.56 7.59
C ASN A 294 -7.95 -21.56 8.69
N LYS A 295 -8.19 -22.85 8.48
CA LYS A 295 -7.77 -23.90 9.43
C LYS A 295 -6.26 -23.87 9.69
N THR A 296 -5.45 -23.71 8.66
CA THR A 296 -3.99 -23.64 8.79
C THR A 296 -3.57 -22.37 9.54
N VAL A 297 -4.13 -21.21 9.19
CA VAL A 297 -3.84 -19.93 9.86
C VAL A 297 -4.18 -20.00 11.34
N MET A 298 -5.38 -20.50 11.69
CA MET A 298 -5.82 -20.62 13.09
C MET A 298 -5.01 -21.63 13.91
N ALA A 299 -4.41 -22.63 13.26
CA ALA A 299 -3.52 -23.59 13.94
C ALA A 299 -2.10 -23.04 14.20
N ILE A 300 -1.68 -22.02 13.42
CA ILE A 300 -0.31 -21.49 13.46
C ILE A 300 -0.25 -20.13 14.19
N LEU A 301 -1.17 -19.23 13.89
CA LEU A 301 -1.12 -17.85 14.37
C LEU A 301 -2.04 -17.67 15.58
N PRO A 302 -1.51 -17.23 16.74
CA PRO A 302 -2.35 -16.90 17.87
C PRO A 302 -3.16 -15.60 17.61
N PRO A 303 -4.32 -15.41 18.24
CA PRO A 303 -5.02 -14.13 18.20
C PRO A 303 -4.17 -13.02 18.85
N PRO A 304 -4.37 -11.75 18.47
CA PRO A 304 -3.62 -10.60 19.02
C PRO A 304 -4.15 -10.19 20.41
N ASP A 305 -4.15 -11.13 21.34
CA ASP A 305 -4.45 -10.88 22.75
C ASP A 305 -3.27 -10.19 23.48
N ALA A 306 -3.49 -9.81 24.73
CA ALA A 306 -2.48 -9.09 25.51
C ALA A 306 -1.16 -9.89 25.64
N PRO A 307 -1.13 -11.22 25.92
CA PRO A 307 0.09 -12.00 25.92
C PRO A 307 0.83 -11.99 24.58
N THR A 308 0.11 -12.12 23.46
CA THR A 308 0.70 -12.10 22.12
C THR A 308 1.33 -10.76 21.83
N LEU A 309 0.63 -9.64 22.08
CA LEU A 309 1.15 -8.29 21.85
C LEU A 309 2.33 -7.96 22.78
N GLN A 310 2.29 -8.41 24.05
CA GLN A 310 3.39 -8.24 24.98
C GLN A 310 4.66 -8.96 24.51
N ARG A 311 4.53 -10.19 23.95
CA ARG A 311 5.65 -10.93 23.39
C ARG A 311 6.31 -10.23 22.22
N LEU A 312 5.55 -9.48 21.42
CA LEU A 312 6.03 -8.70 20.27
C LEU A 312 6.60 -7.34 20.66
N SER A 313 6.41 -6.90 21.90
CA SER A 313 6.99 -5.65 22.38
C SER A 313 8.51 -5.76 22.52
N PRO A 314 9.27 -4.68 22.27
CA PRO A 314 10.71 -4.66 22.52
C PRO A 314 11.01 -5.06 23.97
N LYS A 315 12.06 -5.84 24.15
CA LYS A 315 12.58 -6.18 25.50
C LYS A 315 13.38 -5.03 26.07
#